data_ef3531d7e8884cf7f9b73019f99b0c16
#
_entry.id   ef3531d7e8884cf7f9b73019f99b0c16
#
_cell.length_a   1.000
_cell.length_b   1.000
_cell.length_c   1.000
_cell.angle_alpha   90.00
_cell.angle_beta   90.00
_cell.angle_gamma   90.00
#
_symmetry.space_group_name_H-M   'P 1'
#
loop_
_entity.id
_entity.type
_entity.pdbx_description
1 polymer ?
#
loop_
_entity_poly.entity_id
_entity_poly.type
_entity_poly.pdbx_seq_one_letter_code
_entity_poly.pdbx_strand_id
1 'polypeptide(L)'
;EFKLTNGTKAYLSAIIDLYDNSIVSYVLGHSNNNKLVFDTFDLAIERNPNASPLFHSDRGFQYTSKAFKLKLDKVSATQSMSRVGRCIDNGPIEGFWGIIKSEMYYLRKFDNFDELKLAIDNYIEFYNNKRLQKKLKGLSPIEYRAQTLVA
;
A
#
# COMPACT_ATOMS: atom_id res chain seq x y z
N GLU A 1 -1.17 -5.00 -10.21
CA GLU A 1 -2.16 -5.53 -11.16
C GLU A 1 -2.49 -6.98 -10.82
N PHE A 2 -3.80 -7.31 -10.88
CA PHE A 2 -4.36 -8.65 -10.73
C PHE A 2 -5.25 -8.94 -11.94
N LYS A 3 -5.23 -10.18 -12.41
CA LYS A 3 -6.05 -10.64 -13.55
C LYS A 3 -7.11 -11.62 -13.05
N LEU A 4 -8.35 -11.40 -13.44
CA LEU A 4 -9.48 -12.29 -13.13
C LEU A 4 -9.63 -13.38 -14.19
N THR A 5 -10.37 -14.44 -13.90
CA THR A 5 -10.57 -15.57 -14.82
C THR A 5 -11.25 -15.16 -16.12
N ASN A 6 -12.14 -14.16 -16.06
CA ASN A 6 -12.80 -13.56 -17.22
C ASN A 6 -11.90 -12.66 -18.08
N GLY A 7 -10.61 -12.54 -17.74
CA GLY A 7 -9.62 -11.72 -18.45
C GLY A 7 -9.60 -10.24 -18.07
N THR A 8 -10.54 -9.76 -17.25
CA THR A 8 -10.50 -8.38 -16.75
C THR A 8 -9.38 -8.19 -15.74
N LYS A 9 -8.99 -6.93 -15.51
CA LYS A 9 -7.90 -6.57 -14.61
C LYS A 9 -8.43 -5.74 -13.45
N ALA A 10 -7.79 -5.90 -12.31
CA ALA A 10 -7.95 -5.05 -11.15
C ALA A 10 -6.59 -4.51 -10.71
N TYR A 11 -6.60 -3.32 -10.13
CA TYR A 11 -5.39 -2.60 -9.73
C TYR A 11 -5.49 -2.24 -8.26
N LEU A 12 -4.49 -2.64 -7.50
CA LEU A 12 -4.38 -2.30 -6.07
C LEU A 12 -3.35 -1.19 -5.91
N SER A 13 -3.76 -0.10 -5.26
CA SER A 13 -2.90 0.93 -4.73
C SER A 13 -2.82 0.77 -3.21
N ALA A 14 -1.66 0.93 -2.62
CA ALA A 14 -1.46 0.83 -1.19
C ALA A 14 -0.37 1.76 -0.70
N ILE A 15 -0.49 2.20 0.54
CA ILE A 15 0.53 2.96 1.26
C ILE A 15 1.01 2.10 2.43
N ILE A 16 2.32 1.90 2.49
CA ILE A 16 3.02 1.16 3.55
C ILE A 16 3.75 2.14 4.46
N ASP A 17 3.64 1.94 5.77
CA ASP A 17 4.46 2.67 6.75
C ASP A 17 5.82 1.98 6.87
N LEU A 18 6.90 2.72 6.62
CA LEU A 18 8.26 2.17 6.65
C LEU A 18 8.78 1.91 8.07
N TYR A 19 8.09 2.39 9.09
CA TYR A 19 8.45 2.14 10.49
C TYR A 19 8.17 0.71 10.93
N ASP A 20 6.96 0.22 10.61
CA ASP A 20 6.49 -1.10 11.05
C ASP A 20 6.04 -2.01 9.91
N ASN A 21 6.14 -1.55 8.66
CA ASN A 21 5.66 -2.22 7.46
C ASN A 21 4.14 -2.47 7.41
N SER A 22 3.34 -1.78 8.22
CA SER A 22 1.89 -1.87 8.12
C SER A 22 1.35 -1.23 6.84
N ILE A 23 0.27 -1.78 6.30
CA ILE A 23 -0.49 -1.15 5.23
C ILE A 23 -1.44 -0.14 5.85
N VAL A 24 -1.12 1.14 5.66
CA VAL A 24 -1.87 2.29 6.23
C VAL A 24 -3.22 2.44 5.54
N SER A 25 -3.21 2.36 4.22
CA SER A 25 -4.41 2.44 3.39
C SER A 25 -4.21 1.69 2.08
N TYR A 26 -5.31 1.29 1.46
CA TYR A 26 -5.31 0.67 0.14
C TYR A 26 -6.67 0.85 -0.54
N VAL A 27 -6.65 0.87 -1.86
CA VAL A 27 -7.85 0.91 -2.71
C VAL A 27 -7.67 -0.05 -3.88
N LEU A 28 -8.68 -0.88 -4.14
CA LEU A 28 -8.75 -1.71 -5.33
C LEU A 28 -9.66 -1.01 -6.35
N GLY A 29 -9.20 -0.89 -7.58
CA GLY A 29 -9.93 -0.24 -8.65
C GLY A 29 -9.86 -1.00 -9.98
N HIS A 30 -10.72 -0.61 -10.91
CA HIS A 30 -10.76 -1.20 -12.25
C HIS A 30 -9.74 -0.58 -13.22
N SER A 31 -9.11 0.52 -12.83
CA SER A 31 -8.15 1.27 -13.66
C SER A 31 -6.98 1.77 -12.85
N ASN A 32 -5.78 1.72 -13.43
CA ASN A 32 -4.59 2.34 -12.86
C ASN A 32 -4.51 3.81 -13.30
N ASN A 33 -5.21 4.67 -12.58
CA ASN A 33 -5.32 6.10 -12.88
C ASN A 33 -5.01 6.98 -11.66
N ASN A 34 -5.00 8.30 -11.86
CA ASN A 34 -4.77 9.26 -10.78
C ASN A 34 -5.77 9.09 -9.62
N LYS A 35 -7.03 8.83 -9.95
CA LYS A 35 -8.08 8.67 -8.93
C LYS A 35 -7.76 7.54 -7.95
N LEU A 36 -7.29 6.40 -8.44
CA LEU A 36 -6.92 5.25 -7.60
C LEU A 36 -5.86 5.64 -6.54
N VAL A 37 -4.81 6.33 -6.96
CA VAL A 37 -3.72 6.77 -6.08
C VAL A 37 -4.18 7.87 -5.13
N PHE A 38 -4.99 8.82 -5.63
CA PHE A 38 -5.49 9.94 -4.83
C PHE A 38 -6.45 9.46 -3.74
N ASP A 39 -7.38 8.56 -4.07
CA ASP A 39 -8.29 7.94 -3.10
C ASP A 39 -7.51 7.17 -2.01
N THR A 40 -6.43 6.48 -2.40
CA THR A 40 -5.57 5.77 -1.45
C THR A 40 -4.87 6.72 -0.49
N PHE A 41 -4.37 7.84 -1.00
CA PHE A 41 -3.74 8.88 -0.18
C PHE A 41 -4.76 9.57 0.73
N ASP A 42 -5.91 9.97 0.20
CA ASP A 42 -6.97 10.61 0.97
C ASP A 42 -7.43 9.72 2.13
N LEU A 43 -7.60 8.42 1.89
CA LEU A 43 -7.94 7.45 2.93
C LEU A 43 -6.86 7.31 4.01
N ALA A 44 -5.57 7.39 3.63
CA ALA A 44 -4.47 7.38 4.60
C ALA A 44 -4.52 8.59 5.53
N ILE A 45 -4.79 9.79 4.98
CA ILE A 45 -4.90 11.03 5.75
C ILE A 45 -6.17 11.03 6.61
N GLU A 46 -7.29 10.55 6.11
CA GLU A 46 -8.53 10.42 6.88
C GLU A 46 -8.32 9.56 8.14
N ARG A 47 -7.58 8.46 8.01
CA ARG A 47 -7.24 7.58 9.13
C ARG A 47 -6.19 8.17 10.08
N ASN A 48 -5.39 9.12 9.60
CA ASN A 48 -4.28 9.73 10.33
C ASN A 48 -4.31 11.27 10.15
N PRO A 49 -5.33 11.98 10.65
CA PRO A 49 -5.59 13.39 10.30
C PRO A 49 -4.50 14.36 10.77
N ASN A 50 -3.68 13.97 11.73
CA ASN A 50 -2.59 14.81 12.25
C ASN A 50 -1.22 14.45 11.68
N ALA A 51 -1.16 13.54 10.71
CA ALA A 51 0.10 13.11 10.12
C ALA A 51 0.61 14.12 9.08
N SER A 52 1.89 14.44 9.16
CA SER A 52 2.64 15.20 8.14
C SER A 52 3.81 14.34 7.64
N PRO A 53 3.53 13.30 6.85
CA PRO A 53 4.53 12.28 6.52
C PRO A 53 5.56 12.76 5.50
N LEU A 54 6.73 12.12 5.52
CA LEU A 54 7.58 12.02 4.34
C LEU A 54 6.98 10.94 3.43
N PHE A 55 6.39 11.35 2.31
CA PHE A 55 5.77 10.46 1.35
C PHE A 55 6.75 10.09 0.24
N HIS A 56 7.15 8.83 0.19
CA HIS A 56 8.05 8.31 -0.83
C HIS A 56 7.30 7.52 -1.90
N SER A 57 7.61 7.75 -3.17
CA SER A 57 7.03 7.02 -4.29
C SER A 57 8.05 6.78 -5.41
N ASP A 58 7.67 5.96 -6.38
CA ASP A 58 8.33 5.97 -7.68
C ASP A 58 8.01 7.26 -8.47
N ARG A 59 8.46 7.33 -9.71
CA ARG A 59 8.22 8.46 -10.62
C ARG A 59 7.04 8.22 -11.55
N GLY A 60 6.06 7.41 -11.12
CA GLY A 60 4.83 7.23 -11.86
C GLY A 60 4.12 8.55 -12.14
N PHE A 61 3.41 8.64 -13.27
CA PHE A 61 2.74 9.88 -13.70
C PHE A 61 1.73 10.41 -12.67
N GLN A 62 1.15 9.52 -11.86
CA GLN A 62 0.22 9.88 -10.79
C GLN A 62 0.91 10.75 -9.73
N TYR A 63 2.12 10.35 -9.33
CA TYR A 63 2.89 10.99 -8.26
C TYR A 63 3.63 12.25 -8.70
N THR A 64 3.90 12.39 -10.00
CA THR A 64 4.57 13.59 -10.59
C THR A 64 3.58 14.68 -10.96
N SER A 65 2.28 14.43 -10.85
CA SER A 65 1.24 15.39 -11.21
C SER A 65 1.17 16.57 -10.23
N LYS A 66 0.87 17.76 -10.76
CA LYS A 66 0.63 18.95 -9.93
C LYS A 66 -0.51 18.74 -8.92
N ALA A 67 -1.54 17.98 -9.32
CA ALA A 67 -2.68 17.68 -8.46
C ALA A 67 -2.26 16.86 -7.23
N PHE A 68 -1.38 15.88 -7.41
CA PHE A 68 -0.85 15.10 -6.28
C PHE A 68 0.03 15.97 -5.36
N LYS A 69 0.88 16.81 -5.94
CA LYS A 69 1.69 17.75 -5.16
C LYS A 69 0.83 18.67 -4.29
N LEU A 70 -0.25 19.21 -4.82
CA LEU A 70 -1.19 20.02 -4.05
C LEU A 70 -1.86 19.26 -2.90
N LYS A 71 -2.14 17.96 -3.08
CA LYS A 71 -2.67 17.11 -1.99
C LYS A 71 -1.65 16.96 -0.86
N LEU A 72 -0.39 16.72 -1.18
CA LEU A 72 0.70 16.63 -0.19
C LEU A 72 0.86 17.95 0.57
N ASP A 73 0.89 19.07 -0.14
CA ASP A 73 1.06 20.40 0.45
C ASP A 73 -0.07 20.76 1.43
N LYS A 74 -1.31 20.35 1.15
CA LYS A 74 -2.47 20.59 2.05
C LYS A 74 -2.31 19.95 3.43
N VAL A 75 -1.57 18.85 3.54
CA VAL A 75 -1.32 18.16 4.81
C VAL A 75 0.11 18.33 5.30
N SER A 76 0.84 19.29 4.72
CA SER A 76 2.25 19.56 5.04
C SER A 76 3.16 18.33 4.88
N ALA A 77 2.81 17.41 3.98
CA ALA A 77 3.62 16.24 3.68
C ALA A 77 4.80 16.62 2.77
N THR A 78 5.94 16.03 3.05
CA THR A 78 7.15 16.18 2.22
C THR A 78 7.17 15.09 1.15
N GLN A 79 7.37 15.47 -0.11
CA GLN A 79 7.49 14.52 -1.21
C GLN A 79 8.93 14.07 -1.40
N SER A 80 9.13 12.75 -1.45
CA SER A 80 10.36 12.09 -1.84
C SER A 80 10.10 11.15 -3.02
N MET A 81 11.02 11.04 -3.94
CA MET A 81 10.89 10.17 -5.11
C MET A 81 12.13 9.32 -5.29
N SER A 82 11.93 8.10 -5.77
CA SER A 82 13.01 7.21 -6.17
C SER A 82 13.93 7.87 -7.17
N ARG A 83 15.21 7.55 -7.11
CA ARG A 83 16.18 7.96 -8.12
C ARG A 83 15.85 7.30 -9.47
N VAL A 84 16.18 7.97 -10.55
CA VAL A 84 15.94 7.43 -11.90
C VAL A 84 16.67 6.09 -12.06
N GLY A 85 15.93 5.05 -12.45
CA GLY A 85 16.48 3.72 -12.69
C GLY A 85 16.91 2.94 -11.43
N ARG A 86 16.47 3.34 -10.23
CA ARG A 86 16.79 2.70 -8.95
C ARG A 86 15.56 2.06 -8.32
N CYS A 87 15.18 0.87 -8.76
CA CYS A 87 14.06 0.10 -8.20
C CYS A 87 14.22 -0.19 -6.71
N ILE A 88 15.44 -0.37 -6.24
CA ILE A 88 15.73 -0.68 -4.83
C ILE A 88 15.20 0.37 -3.85
N ASP A 89 15.00 1.60 -4.32
CA ASP A 89 14.47 2.70 -3.49
C ASP A 89 13.00 2.45 -3.10
N ASN A 90 12.28 1.53 -3.76
CA ASN A 90 10.88 1.14 -3.48
C ASN A 90 10.75 -0.28 -2.88
N GLY A 91 11.85 -0.86 -2.40
CA GLY A 91 11.92 -2.24 -1.93
C GLY A 91 10.79 -2.69 -0.98
N PRO A 92 10.40 -1.92 0.05
CA PRO A 92 9.34 -2.33 0.97
C PRO A 92 7.98 -2.56 0.30
N ILE A 93 7.53 -1.64 -0.55
CA ILE A 93 6.24 -1.81 -1.25
C ILE A 93 6.30 -2.89 -2.33
N GLU A 94 7.43 -3.00 -3.03
CA GLU A 94 7.65 -4.09 -4.00
C GLU A 94 7.65 -5.45 -3.31
N GLY A 95 8.28 -5.55 -2.14
CA GLY A 95 8.25 -6.73 -1.29
C GLY A 95 6.81 -7.10 -0.88
N PHE A 96 6.00 -6.12 -0.50
CA PHE A 96 4.58 -6.36 -0.19
C PHE A 96 3.82 -6.91 -1.40
N TRP A 97 4.05 -6.38 -2.62
CA TRP A 97 3.40 -6.92 -3.82
C TRP A 97 3.76 -8.39 -4.07
N GLY A 98 5.01 -8.76 -3.85
CA GLY A 98 5.45 -10.15 -3.94
C GLY A 98 4.75 -11.05 -2.91
N ILE A 99 4.67 -10.59 -1.67
CA ILE A 99 4.08 -11.32 -0.55
C ILE A 99 2.58 -11.55 -0.77
N ILE A 100 1.78 -10.51 -1.04
CA ILE A 100 0.33 -10.65 -1.24
C ILE A 100 0.01 -11.55 -2.45
N LYS A 101 0.82 -11.50 -3.49
CA LYS A 101 0.65 -12.38 -4.64
C LYS A 101 0.96 -13.83 -4.31
N SER A 102 2.05 -14.11 -3.63
CA SER A 102 2.47 -15.48 -3.30
C SER A 102 1.61 -16.11 -2.21
N GLU A 103 1.19 -15.34 -1.21
CA GLU A 103 0.47 -15.87 -0.05
C GLU A 103 -1.06 -15.86 -0.22
N MET A 104 -1.59 -15.14 -1.21
CA MET A 104 -3.04 -15.06 -1.44
C MET A 104 -3.43 -15.24 -2.90
N TYR A 105 -2.90 -14.40 -3.79
CA TYR A 105 -3.43 -14.33 -5.15
C TYR A 105 -3.14 -15.57 -5.99
N TYR A 106 -1.92 -16.14 -5.92
CA TYR A 106 -1.55 -17.32 -6.71
C TYR A 106 -2.08 -18.64 -6.14
N LEU A 107 -2.64 -18.63 -4.93
CA LEU A 107 -3.17 -19.86 -4.30
C LEU A 107 -4.54 -20.27 -4.83
N ARG A 108 -5.27 -19.36 -5.48
CA ARG A 108 -6.58 -19.64 -6.08
C ARG A 108 -6.87 -18.69 -7.25
N LYS A 109 -7.90 -19.02 -8.01
CA LYS A 109 -8.42 -18.13 -9.06
C LYS A 109 -9.56 -17.27 -8.52
N PHE A 110 -9.74 -16.09 -9.10
CA PHE A 110 -10.81 -15.15 -8.76
C PHE A 110 -11.64 -14.88 -9.99
N ASP A 111 -12.95 -15.11 -9.90
CA ASP A 111 -13.86 -15.01 -11.02
C ASP A 111 -14.39 -13.60 -11.23
N ASN A 112 -14.48 -12.83 -10.16
CA ASN A 112 -14.96 -11.45 -10.21
C ASN A 112 -14.22 -10.51 -9.25
N PHE A 113 -14.50 -9.22 -9.43
CA PHE A 113 -13.86 -8.14 -8.65
C PHE A 113 -14.19 -8.23 -7.15
N ASP A 114 -15.42 -8.56 -6.78
CA ASP A 114 -15.86 -8.58 -5.39
C ASP A 114 -15.20 -9.72 -4.60
N GLU A 115 -15.03 -10.89 -5.22
CA GLU A 115 -14.26 -12.00 -4.62
C GLU A 115 -12.81 -11.62 -4.37
N LEU A 116 -12.17 -10.99 -5.36
CA LEU A 116 -10.80 -10.52 -5.21
C LEU A 116 -10.70 -9.45 -4.13
N LYS A 117 -11.65 -8.50 -4.11
CA LYS A 117 -11.70 -7.43 -3.10
C LYS A 117 -11.80 -8.01 -1.69
N LEU A 118 -12.72 -8.93 -1.47
CA LEU A 118 -12.89 -9.58 -0.17
C LEU A 118 -11.62 -10.33 0.26
N ALA A 119 -10.97 -11.03 -0.66
CA ALA A 119 -9.72 -11.73 -0.37
C ALA A 119 -8.58 -10.77 -0.01
N ILE A 120 -8.48 -9.62 -0.70
CA ILE A 120 -7.49 -8.58 -0.39
C ILE A 120 -7.79 -7.97 0.98
N ASP A 121 -9.05 -7.63 1.27
CA ASP A 121 -9.45 -7.07 2.57
C ASP A 121 -9.06 -8.01 3.72
N ASN A 122 -9.40 -9.29 3.61
CA ASN A 122 -9.04 -10.30 4.61
C ASN A 122 -7.53 -10.52 4.73
N TYR A 123 -6.84 -10.49 3.59
CA TYR A 123 -5.38 -10.67 3.59
C TYR A 123 -4.65 -9.50 4.25
N ILE A 124 -5.03 -8.26 3.96
CA ILE A 124 -4.38 -7.07 4.55
C ILE A 124 -4.67 -7.00 6.06
N GLU A 125 -5.87 -7.37 6.49
CA GLU A 125 -6.19 -7.52 7.91
C GLU A 125 -5.25 -8.55 8.59
N PHE A 126 -5.09 -9.72 7.99
CA PHE A 126 -4.13 -10.73 8.45
C PHE A 126 -2.69 -10.22 8.43
N TYR A 127 -2.28 -9.57 7.33
CA TYR A 127 -0.93 -9.04 7.17
C TYR A 127 -0.56 -8.03 8.27
N ASN A 128 -1.45 -7.10 8.56
CA ASN A 128 -1.21 -6.07 9.56
C ASN A 128 -1.23 -6.60 11.00
N ASN A 129 -2.14 -7.51 11.31
CA ASN A 129 -2.43 -7.88 12.70
C ASN A 129 -1.88 -9.25 13.12
N LYS A 130 -1.59 -10.15 12.18
CA LYS A 130 -1.26 -11.56 12.50
C LYS A 130 -0.03 -12.09 11.78
N ARG A 131 0.34 -11.53 10.62
CA ARG A 131 1.46 -12.02 9.86
C ARG A 131 2.78 -11.66 10.52
N LEU A 132 3.47 -12.68 11.05
CA LEU A 132 4.76 -12.50 11.71
C LEU A 132 5.85 -12.17 10.70
N GLN A 133 6.70 -11.20 11.01
CA GLN A 133 7.80 -10.76 10.16
C GLN A 133 9.14 -10.82 10.90
N LYS A 134 10.12 -11.52 10.33
CA LYS A 134 11.45 -11.65 10.94
C LYS A 134 12.10 -10.29 11.21
N LYS A 135 11.94 -9.33 10.29
CA LYS A 135 12.48 -7.97 10.44
C LYS A 135 11.84 -7.18 11.58
N LEU A 136 10.64 -7.59 12.02
CA LEU A 136 9.91 -7.00 13.14
C LEU A 136 10.05 -7.85 14.41
N LYS A 137 11.17 -8.53 14.58
CA LYS A 137 11.47 -9.40 15.74
C LYS A 137 10.46 -10.55 15.92
N GLY A 138 9.86 -11.02 14.82
CA GLY A 138 8.85 -12.08 14.86
C GLY A 138 7.46 -11.60 15.23
N LEU A 139 7.19 -10.31 15.18
CA LEU A 139 5.89 -9.71 15.44
C LEU A 139 5.16 -9.35 14.14
N SER A 140 3.85 -9.17 14.23
CA SER A 140 3.10 -8.52 13.17
C SER A 140 3.36 -6.99 13.17
N PRO A 141 3.07 -6.27 12.07
CA PRO A 141 3.24 -4.83 12.00
C PRO A 141 2.61 -4.06 13.17
N ILE A 142 1.35 -4.35 13.49
CA ILE A 142 0.63 -3.64 14.55
C ILE A 142 1.17 -4.01 15.95
N GLU A 143 1.51 -5.28 16.19
CA GLU A 143 2.16 -5.69 17.44
C GLU A 143 3.51 -5.00 17.63
N TYR A 144 4.31 -4.91 16.56
CA TYR A 144 5.60 -4.22 16.60
C TYR A 144 5.43 -2.75 16.97
N ARG A 145 4.48 -2.04 16.32
CA ARG A 145 4.16 -0.65 16.66
C ARG A 145 3.75 -0.49 18.11
N ALA A 146 2.83 -1.33 18.59
CA ALA A 146 2.34 -1.26 19.96
C ALA A 146 3.47 -1.45 21.00
N GLN A 147 4.37 -2.40 20.78
CA GLN A 147 5.49 -2.63 21.69
C GLN A 147 6.52 -1.50 21.69
N THR A 148 6.78 -0.86 20.54
CA THR A 148 7.79 0.17 20.44
C THR A 148 7.31 1.56 20.87
N LEU A 149 6.00 1.82 20.85
CA LEU A 149 5.42 3.07 21.36
C LEU A 149 5.28 3.10 22.90
N VAL A 150 5.35 1.94 23.55
CA VAL A 150 5.25 1.81 25.02
C VAL A 150 6.64 1.77 25.68
N ALA A 151 7.68 1.59 24.90
CA ALA A 151 9.07 1.64 25.33
C ALA A 151 9.63 3.05 25.23
#